data_10bb491c178d628b99e1cbc7b26aad70
#
_entry.id   10bb491c178d628b99e1cbc7b26aad70
#
_cell.length_a   1.000
_cell.length_b   1.000
_cell.length_c   1.000
_cell.angle_alpha   90.00
_cell.angle_beta   90.00
_cell.angle_gamma   90.00
#
_symmetry.space_group_name_H-M   'P 1'
#
loop_
_entity.id
_entity.type
_entity.pdbx_description
1 polymer ?
#
loop_
_entity_poly.entity_id
_entity_poly.type
_entity_poly.pdbx_seq_one_letter_code
_entity_poly.pdbx_strand_id
1 'polypeptide(L)'
;MPVLLGLAMVLGLIVLTMLLLVVNYGQIWFQAYWSKARVTFLELLGMSLRKVNARTIVQARIMATQAGLGPDITSRRLEAHYLAGGDVPRVIRALIAAQRADLDLDFDRACAIDLAGRDVLDAVQTSVNPKVIDCPDTSSGKTTLSAVAKNGVELRIRARVTVRTNLQQLIGGATEETIIARVGEGIITSIGSSESHFQVMEHPDTISKAVLQRGLDAQTAFQIVSIDIADIEIGENIGARLQADQACLLYTSPSPRD
;
A
#
# COMPACT_ATOMS: atom_id res chain seq x y z
N MET A 1 -48.88 50.86 -4.45
CA MET A 1 -49.28 49.55 -3.86
C MET A 1 -48.55 48.32 -4.48
N PRO A 2 -48.55 48.09 -5.82
CA PRO A 2 -47.95 46.83 -6.36
C PRO A 2 -46.41 46.76 -6.18
N VAL A 3 -45.70 47.87 -6.21
CA VAL A 3 -44.24 47.93 -6.04
C VAL A 3 -43.82 47.57 -4.60
N LEU A 4 -44.55 48.05 -3.60
CA LEU A 4 -44.31 47.72 -2.17
C LEU A 4 -44.57 46.25 -1.88
N LEU A 5 -45.59 45.65 -2.51
CA LEU A 5 -45.91 44.25 -2.37
C LEU A 5 -44.83 43.37 -3.02
N GLY A 6 -44.31 43.76 -4.18
CA GLY A 6 -43.19 43.11 -4.84
C GLY A 6 -41.90 43.17 -4.01
N LEU A 7 -41.61 44.33 -3.43
CA LEU A 7 -40.41 44.49 -2.55
C LEU A 7 -40.53 43.63 -1.29
N ALA A 8 -41.70 43.55 -0.68
CA ALA A 8 -41.95 42.71 0.51
C ALA A 8 -41.81 41.19 0.17
N MET A 9 -42.26 40.76 -1.01
CA MET A 9 -42.15 39.40 -1.49
C MET A 9 -40.67 39.02 -1.73
N VAL A 10 -39.88 39.90 -2.35
CA VAL A 10 -38.43 39.69 -2.55
C VAL A 10 -37.69 39.64 -1.20
N LEU A 11 -38.02 40.54 -0.28
CA LEU A 11 -37.42 40.54 1.05
C LEU A 11 -37.76 39.26 1.83
N GLY A 12 -39.01 38.80 1.77
CA GLY A 12 -39.45 37.53 2.34
C GLY A 12 -38.71 36.32 1.78
N LEU A 13 -38.46 36.29 0.47
CA LEU A 13 -37.70 35.24 -0.20
C LEU A 13 -36.23 35.25 0.27
N ILE A 14 -35.62 36.44 0.41
CA ILE A 14 -34.23 36.56 0.90
C ILE A 14 -34.12 36.07 2.34
N VAL A 15 -35.06 36.44 3.20
CA VAL A 15 -35.08 35.99 4.60
C VAL A 15 -35.27 34.46 4.70
N LEU A 16 -36.17 33.93 3.88
CA LEU A 16 -36.40 32.47 3.83
C LEU A 16 -35.17 31.71 3.36
N THR A 17 -34.48 32.18 2.31
CA THR A 17 -33.25 31.55 1.84
C THR A 17 -32.12 31.66 2.85
N MET A 18 -32.01 32.81 3.55
CA MET A 18 -31.05 33.00 4.64
C MET A 18 -31.32 32.03 5.79
N LEU A 19 -32.57 31.84 6.17
CA LEU A 19 -33.00 30.91 7.24
C LEU A 19 -32.65 29.47 6.86
N LEU A 20 -32.94 29.04 5.63
CA LEU A 20 -32.59 27.71 5.13
C LEU A 20 -31.07 27.47 5.13
N LEU A 21 -30.28 28.46 4.76
CA LEU A 21 -28.82 28.37 4.80
C LEU A 21 -28.31 28.23 6.23
N VAL A 22 -28.84 28.99 7.18
CA VAL A 22 -28.47 28.90 8.61
C VAL A 22 -28.85 27.55 9.19
N VAL A 23 -30.02 27.01 8.87
CA VAL A 23 -30.43 25.69 9.35
C VAL A 23 -29.55 24.57 8.80
N ASN A 24 -29.18 24.62 7.51
CA ASN A 24 -28.37 23.58 6.89
C ASN A 24 -26.89 23.65 7.26
N TYR A 25 -26.30 24.83 7.36
CA TYR A 25 -24.86 25.02 7.57
C TYR A 25 -24.50 25.49 8.98
N GLY A 26 -25.48 26.00 9.77
CA GLY A 26 -25.24 26.54 11.10
C GLY A 26 -24.64 25.53 12.07
N GLN A 27 -25.13 24.28 12.04
CA GLN A 27 -24.59 23.18 12.87
C GLN A 27 -23.10 22.94 12.60
N ILE A 28 -22.72 22.88 11.32
CA ILE A 28 -21.35 22.60 10.90
C ILE A 28 -20.43 23.79 11.23
N TRP A 29 -20.92 25.01 10.99
CA TRP A 29 -20.19 26.22 11.34
C TRP A 29 -19.96 26.35 12.85
N PHE A 30 -20.98 26.03 13.67
CA PHE A 30 -20.88 26.04 15.12
C PHE A 30 -19.86 25.01 15.62
N GLN A 31 -19.86 23.79 15.07
CA GLN A 31 -18.84 22.78 15.38
C GLN A 31 -17.44 23.25 15.03
N ALA A 32 -17.24 23.86 13.84
CA ALA A 32 -15.97 24.40 13.41
C ALA A 32 -15.48 25.52 14.32
N TYR A 33 -16.39 26.40 14.76
CA TYR A 33 -16.08 27.51 15.65
C TYR A 33 -15.56 27.02 17.01
N TRP A 34 -16.27 26.09 17.67
CA TRP A 34 -15.84 25.51 18.93
C TRP A 34 -14.55 24.70 18.84
N SER A 35 -14.29 24.11 17.70
CA SER A 35 -13.07 23.32 17.45
C SER A 35 -11.88 24.18 17.01
N LYS A 36 -12.00 25.50 16.99
CA LYS A 36 -10.98 26.47 16.54
C LYS A 36 -10.50 26.22 15.09
N ALA A 37 -11.31 25.57 14.27
CA ALA A 37 -10.95 25.20 12.90
C ALA A 37 -10.93 26.38 11.90
N ARG A 38 -11.27 27.61 12.34
CA ARG A 38 -11.23 28.87 11.56
C ARG A 38 -11.86 28.73 10.16
N VAL A 39 -13.08 28.19 10.08
CA VAL A 39 -13.85 28.13 8.84
C VAL A 39 -14.86 29.28 8.82
N THR A 40 -14.83 30.07 7.74
CA THR A 40 -15.74 31.20 7.56
C THR A 40 -17.06 30.75 6.95
N PHE A 41 -18.17 31.38 7.32
CA PHE A 41 -19.49 31.05 6.71
C PHE A 41 -19.50 31.26 5.19
N LEU A 42 -18.78 32.26 4.67
CA LEU A 42 -18.60 32.48 3.24
C LEU A 42 -17.86 31.34 2.52
N GLU A 43 -16.90 30.71 3.19
CA GLU A 43 -16.22 29.52 2.65
C GLU A 43 -17.19 28.34 2.49
N LEU A 44 -18.07 28.11 3.48
CA LEU A 44 -19.08 27.06 3.41
C LEU A 44 -20.04 27.27 2.24
N LEU A 45 -20.48 28.52 2.03
CA LEU A 45 -21.32 28.88 0.89
C LEU A 45 -20.57 28.68 -0.45
N GLY A 46 -19.31 29.08 -0.50
CA GLY A 46 -18.43 28.87 -1.66
C GLY A 46 -18.22 27.39 -2.00
N MET A 47 -18.03 26.53 -0.98
CA MET A 47 -17.95 25.06 -1.16
C MET A 47 -19.24 24.50 -1.74
N SER A 48 -20.40 24.95 -1.26
CA SER A 48 -21.70 24.54 -1.77
C SER A 48 -21.89 24.88 -3.24
N LEU A 49 -21.51 26.09 -3.66
CA LEU A 49 -21.58 26.53 -5.04
C LEU A 49 -20.67 25.72 -5.98
N ARG A 50 -19.53 25.24 -5.47
CA ARG A 50 -18.58 24.36 -6.20
C ARG A 50 -18.94 22.88 -6.13
N LYS A 51 -20.10 22.52 -5.59
CA LYS A 51 -20.55 21.12 -5.38
C LYS A 51 -19.60 20.29 -4.52
N VAL A 52 -18.86 20.94 -3.63
CA VAL A 52 -18.01 20.27 -2.63
C VAL A 52 -18.83 19.96 -1.39
N ASN A 53 -18.68 18.76 -0.83
CA ASN A 53 -19.35 18.41 0.41
C ASN A 53 -18.69 19.15 1.58
N ALA A 54 -19.28 20.30 1.98
CA ALA A 54 -18.77 21.14 3.05
C ALA A 54 -18.62 20.40 4.38
N ARG A 55 -19.51 19.43 4.67
CA ARG A 55 -19.45 18.62 5.89
C ARG A 55 -18.16 17.80 5.94
N THR A 56 -17.80 17.13 4.86
CA THR A 56 -16.57 16.32 4.75
C THR A 56 -15.32 17.19 4.95
N ILE A 57 -15.25 18.34 4.31
CA ILE A 57 -14.09 19.26 4.41
C ILE A 57 -13.96 19.82 5.83
N VAL A 58 -15.07 20.29 6.41
CA VAL A 58 -15.03 20.87 7.77
C VAL A 58 -14.69 19.82 8.82
N GLN A 59 -15.25 18.62 8.74
CA GLN A 59 -14.89 17.51 9.64
C GLN A 59 -13.41 17.14 9.52
N ALA A 60 -12.88 17.04 8.31
CA ALA A 60 -11.46 16.82 8.06
C ALA A 60 -10.60 17.94 8.67
N ARG A 61 -11.01 19.20 8.50
CA ARG A 61 -10.34 20.37 9.09
C ARG A 61 -10.37 20.34 10.62
N ILE A 62 -11.51 19.97 11.22
CA ILE A 62 -11.64 19.81 12.68
C ILE A 62 -10.70 18.71 13.18
N MET A 63 -10.68 17.55 12.53
CA MET A 63 -9.77 16.45 12.89
C MET A 63 -8.31 16.88 12.80
N ALA A 64 -7.92 17.57 11.73
CA ALA A 64 -6.56 18.08 11.56
C ALA A 64 -6.17 19.07 12.68
N THR A 65 -7.06 20.00 13.04
CA THR A 65 -6.82 20.98 14.09
C THR A 65 -6.73 20.34 15.47
N GLN A 66 -7.62 19.38 15.77
CA GLN A 66 -7.61 18.65 17.05
C GLN A 66 -6.40 17.76 17.23
N ALA A 67 -5.89 17.21 16.14
CA ALA A 67 -4.67 16.41 16.14
C ALA A 67 -3.39 17.25 16.22
N GLY A 68 -3.49 18.58 16.08
CA GLY A 68 -2.33 19.46 16.09
C GLY A 68 -1.52 19.44 14.78
N LEU A 69 -2.11 18.95 13.69
CA LEU A 69 -1.50 19.09 12.36
C LEU A 69 -1.33 20.57 12.03
N GLY A 70 -0.20 20.92 11.43
CA GLY A 70 0.23 22.29 11.21
C GLY A 70 -0.77 23.18 10.45
N PRO A 71 -0.53 24.49 10.40
CA PRO A 71 -1.41 25.47 9.75
C PRO A 71 -1.51 25.30 8.24
N ASP A 72 -0.62 24.50 7.65
CA ASP A 72 -0.52 24.29 6.20
C ASP A 72 -1.73 23.57 5.60
N ILE A 73 -2.51 22.83 6.41
CA ILE A 73 -3.72 22.14 5.98
C ILE A 73 -4.88 23.15 5.96
N THR A 74 -5.00 23.92 4.89
CA THR A 74 -6.08 24.91 4.71
C THR A 74 -7.32 24.27 4.10
N SER A 75 -8.52 24.86 4.32
CA SER A 75 -9.78 24.42 3.69
C SER A 75 -9.64 24.37 2.16
N ARG A 76 -8.95 25.35 1.55
CA ARG A 76 -8.72 25.42 0.11
C ARG A 76 -7.92 24.21 -0.42
N ARG A 77 -6.87 23.77 0.29
CA ARG A 77 -6.08 22.60 -0.11
C ARG A 77 -6.89 21.31 0.00
N LEU A 78 -7.73 21.17 1.04
CA LEU A 78 -8.65 20.05 1.19
C LEU A 78 -9.72 20.03 0.09
N GLU A 79 -10.26 21.19 -0.28
CA GLU A 79 -11.20 21.31 -1.41
C GLU A 79 -10.54 20.91 -2.74
N ALA A 80 -9.32 21.37 -2.99
CA ALA A 80 -8.59 21.03 -4.21
C ALA A 80 -8.40 19.52 -4.33
N HIS A 81 -8.01 18.85 -3.24
CA HIS A 81 -7.86 17.41 -3.20
C HIS A 81 -9.20 16.68 -3.41
N TYR A 82 -10.28 17.16 -2.78
CA TYR A 82 -11.64 16.63 -2.97
C TYR A 82 -12.11 16.73 -4.43
N LEU A 83 -11.89 17.89 -5.07
CA LEU A 83 -12.25 18.12 -6.47
C LEU A 83 -11.40 17.29 -7.44
N ALA A 84 -10.18 16.95 -7.07
CA ALA A 84 -9.33 16.03 -7.83
C ALA A 84 -9.77 14.56 -7.72
N GLY A 85 -10.81 14.25 -6.91
CA GLY A 85 -11.33 12.90 -6.71
C GLY A 85 -10.70 12.13 -5.55
N GLY A 86 -9.89 12.79 -4.71
CA GLY A 86 -9.23 12.16 -3.56
C GLY A 86 -10.15 12.00 -2.33
N ASP A 87 -9.77 11.09 -1.44
CA ASP A 87 -10.46 10.82 -0.16
C ASP A 87 -9.86 11.66 0.97
N VAL A 88 -10.39 12.87 1.14
CA VAL A 88 -9.93 13.83 2.17
C VAL A 88 -9.93 13.24 3.59
N PRO A 89 -10.99 12.57 4.08
CA PRO A 89 -10.98 11.93 5.41
C PRO A 89 -9.88 10.89 5.59
N ARG A 90 -9.58 10.12 4.55
CA ARG A 90 -8.52 9.09 4.57
C ARG A 90 -7.15 9.72 4.70
N VAL A 91 -6.87 10.73 3.88
CA VAL A 91 -5.59 11.48 3.90
C VAL A 91 -5.36 12.13 5.27
N ILE A 92 -6.37 12.78 5.86
CA ILE A 92 -6.22 13.40 7.18
C ILE A 92 -5.97 12.35 8.27
N ARG A 93 -6.68 11.22 8.25
CA ARG A 93 -6.42 10.12 9.19
C ARG A 93 -5.01 9.55 9.04
N ALA A 94 -4.53 9.41 7.81
CA ALA A 94 -3.18 8.96 7.53
C ALA A 94 -2.12 9.94 8.05
N LEU A 95 -2.32 11.25 7.86
CA LEU A 95 -1.43 12.27 8.40
C LEU A 95 -1.40 12.30 9.93
N ILE A 96 -2.56 12.12 10.58
CA ILE A 96 -2.63 12.00 12.04
C ILE A 96 -1.88 10.76 12.52
N ALA A 97 -2.03 9.64 11.84
CA ALA A 97 -1.31 8.41 12.17
C ALA A 97 0.20 8.57 11.97
N ALA A 98 0.62 9.18 10.85
CA ALA A 98 2.02 9.47 10.55
C ALA A 98 2.66 10.38 11.60
N GLN A 99 1.98 11.46 11.99
CA GLN A 99 2.47 12.38 13.03
C GLN A 99 2.63 11.68 14.38
N ARG A 100 1.68 10.80 14.76
CA ARG A 100 1.76 10.04 16.01
C ARG A 100 2.89 9.01 16.02
N ALA A 101 3.25 8.52 14.84
CA ALA A 101 4.32 7.55 14.64
C ALA A 101 5.68 8.21 14.34
N ASP A 102 5.75 9.54 14.38
CA ASP A 102 6.95 10.34 14.06
C ASP A 102 7.50 10.02 12.65
N LEU A 103 6.58 9.80 11.69
CA LEU A 103 6.92 9.57 10.30
C LEU A 103 6.86 10.88 9.51
N ASP A 104 7.86 11.10 8.67
CA ASP A 104 7.93 12.25 7.77
C ASP A 104 6.99 12.06 6.57
N LEU A 105 5.74 12.52 6.72
CA LEU A 105 4.71 12.52 5.68
C LEU A 105 4.11 13.89 5.54
N ASP A 106 4.45 14.58 4.44
CA ASP A 106 3.85 15.88 4.10
C ASP A 106 2.47 15.72 3.47
N PHE A 107 1.62 16.76 3.62
CA PHE A 107 0.26 16.78 3.08
C PHE A 107 0.23 16.58 1.56
N ASP A 108 1.13 17.24 0.81
CA ASP A 108 1.16 17.13 -0.65
C ASP A 108 1.53 15.72 -1.10
N ARG A 109 2.46 15.08 -0.40
CA ARG A 109 2.83 13.69 -0.66
C ARG A 109 1.69 12.72 -0.33
N ALA A 110 1.00 12.93 0.79
CA ALA A 110 -0.17 12.13 1.15
C ALA A 110 -1.29 12.24 0.10
N CYS A 111 -1.57 13.46 -0.38
CA CYS A 111 -2.52 13.69 -1.47
C CYS A 111 -2.09 13.03 -2.78
N ALA A 112 -0.80 13.09 -3.12
CA ALA A 112 -0.27 12.47 -4.34
C ALA A 112 -0.38 10.93 -4.31
N ILE A 113 -0.13 10.31 -3.14
CA ILE A 113 -0.30 8.87 -2.93
C ILE A 113 -1.76 8.46 -3.12
N ASP A 114 -2.70 9.21 -2.51
CA ASP A 114 -4.14 8.93 -2.61
C ASP A 114 -4.65 9.08 -4.05
N LEU A 115 -4.25 10.13 -4.76
CA LEU A 115 -4.59 10.35 -6.17
C LEU A 115 -3.95 9.33 -7.11
N ALA A 116 -2.82 8.74 -6.73
CA ALA A 116 -2.22 7.60 -7.44
C ALA A 116 -2.98 6.28 -7.23
N GLY A 117 -4.10 6.30 -6.48
CA GLY A 117 -4.94 5.13 -6.21
C GLY A 117 -4.40 4.19 -5.15
N ARG A 118 -3.44 4.63 -4.33
CA ARG A 118 -2.89 3.84 -3.22
C ARG A 118 -3.51 4.26 -1.88
N ASP A 119 -3.69 3.29 -0.98
CA ASP A 119 -4.21 3.59 0.36
C ASP A 119 -3.09 4.17 1.24
N VAL A 120 -3.18 5.48 1.49
CA VAL A 120 -2.21 6.20 2.32
C VAL A 120 -2.23 5.73 3.77
N LEU A 121 -3.43 5.40 4.29
CA LEU A 121 -3.59 4.98 5.68
C LEU A 121 -2.97 3.59 5.91
N ASP A 122 -3.22 2.65 4.99
CA ASP A 122 -2.61 1.32 5.02
C ASP A 122 -1.08 1.42 4.89
N ALA A 123 -0.60 2.29 4.00
CA ALA A 123 0.83 2.54 3.83
C ALA A 123 1.51 3.03 5.11
N VAL A 124 0.89 3.97 5.83
CA VAL A 124 1.40 4.46 7.12
C VAL A 124 1.36 3.35 8.17
N GLN A 125 0.28 2.58 8.26
CA GLN A 125 0.17 1.47 9.19
C GLN A 125 1.22 0.39 8.94
N THR A 126 1.45 0.01 7.68
CA THR A 126 2.46 -0.98 7.29
C THR A 126 3.89 -0.45 7.45
N SER A 127 4.09 0.85 7.43
CA SER A 127 5.39 1.45 7.74
C SER A 127 5.75 1.30 9.23
N VAL A 128 4.74 1.37 10.12
CA VAL A 128 4.91 1.21 11.59
C VAL A 128 4.89 -0.26 11.98
N ASN A 129 3.93 -1.02 11.44
CA ASN A 129 3.73 -2.44 11.72
C ASN A 129 4.04 -3.23 10.46
N PRO A 130 5.23 -3.85 10.36
CA PRO A 130 5.61 -4.65 9.21
C PRO A 130 4.59 -5.74 8.91
N LYS A 131 4.33 -5.96 7.63
CA LYS A 131 3.41 -6.99 7.12
C LYS A 131 4.21 -8.22 6.71
N VAL A 132 3.67 -9.40 6.96
CA VAL A 132 4.24 -10.67 6.48
C VAL A 132 3.52 -11.09 5.20
N ILE A 133 4.30 -11.40 4.17
CA ILE A 133 3.83 -11.86 2.86
C ILE A 133 4.38 -13.25 2.62
N ASP A 134 3.53 -14.19 2.19
CA ASP A 134 3.97 -15.54 1.83
C ASP A 134 4.59 -15.55 0.42
N CYS A 135 5.67 -16.30 0.25
CA CYS A 135 6.33 -16.52 -1.02
C CYS A 135 6.44 -18.04 -1.29
N PRO A 136 5.75 -18.57 -2.31
CA PRO A 136 4.92 -17.88 -3.30
C PRO A 136 3.58 -17.40 -2.74
N ASP A 137 2.95 -16.47 -3.46
CA ASP A 137 1.60 -16.05 -3.12
C ASP A 137 0.60 -17.21 -3.32
N THR A 138 -0.10 -17.53 -2.25
CA THR A 138 -1.11 -18.60 -2.23
C THR A 138 -2.30 -18.32 -3.16
N SER A 139 -2.58 -17.05 -3.48
CA SER A 139 -3.64 -16.67 -4.41
C SER A 139 -3.36 -17.14 -5.84
N SER A 140 -2.09 -17.34 -6.20
CA SER A 140 -1.66 -17.83 -7.52
C SER A 140 -1.84 -19.35 -7.72
N GLY A 141 -2.33 -20.08 -6.71
CA GLY A 141 -2.52 -21.53 -6.74
C GLY A 141 -1.22 -22.33 -6.54
N LYS A 142 -0.07 -21.67 -6.43
CA LYS A 142 1.20 -22.31 -6.08
C LYS A 142 1.42 -22.22 -4.58
N THR A 143 1.66 -23.35 -3.94
CA THR A 143 1.88 -23.41 -2.49
C THR A 143 3.36 -23.41 -2.11
N THR A 144 4.25 -23.79 -3.03
CA THR A 144 5.69 -23.90 -2.80
C THR A 144 6.49 -23.43 -4.02
N LEU A 145 7.70 -22.96 -3.79
CA LEU A 145 8.71 -22.69 -4.81
C LEU A 145 9.53 -23.97 -5.02
N SER A 146 9.63 -24.44 -6.26
CA SER A 146 10.48 -25.59 -6.61
C SER A 146 11.80 -25.12 -7.18
N ALA A 147 12.91 -25.64 -6.66
CA ALA A 147 14.26 -25.40 -7.16
C ALA A 147 15.10 -26.66 -7.07
N VAL A 148 16.05 -26.83 -7.98
CA VAL A 148 16.94 -28.01 -8.04
C VAL A 148 18.33 -27.59 -7.63
N ALA A 149 18.90 -28.25 -6.62
CA ALA A 149 20.28 -28.06 -6.20
C ALA A 149 21.24 -28.73 -7.20
N LYS A 150 22.54 -28.41 -7.16
CA LYS A 150 23.55 -28.96 -8.10
C LYS A 150 23.64 -30.49 -8.09
N ASN A 151 23.32 -31.13 -6.96
CA ASN A 151 23.27 -32.58 -6.84
C ASN A 151 22.03 -33.24 -7.51
N GLY A 152 21.18 -32.46 -8.18
CA GLY A 152 20.03 -32.96 -8.93
C GLY A 152 18.77 -33.20 -8.10
N VAL A 153 18.76 -32.90 -6.80
CA VAL A 153 17.59 -33.05 -5.92
C VAL A 153 16.72 -31.81 -5.97
N GLU A 154 15.42 -32.01 -6.22
CA GLU A 154 14.42 -30.94 -6.13
C GLU A 154 14.14 -30.63 -4.66
N LEU A 155 14.09 -29.32 -4.34
CA LEU A 155 13.61 -28.80 -3.08
C LEU A 155 12.37 -27.96 -3.31
N ARG A 156 11.36 -28.14 -2.46
CA ARG A 156 10.13 -27.35 -2.43
C ARG A 156 10.15 -26.52 -1.19
N ILE A 157 10.14 -25.19 -1.37
CA ILE A 157 10.35 -24.23 -0.28
C ILE A 157 9.18 -23.27 -0.20
N ARG A 158 8.80 -22.95 1.03
CA ARG A 158 7.93 -21.85 1.35
C ARG A 158 8.69 -20.83 2.20
N ALA A 159 8.69 -19.58 1.78
CA ALA A 159 9.29 -18.50 2.52
C ALA A 159 8.24 -17.47 2.98
N ARG A 160 8.53 -16.78 4.07
CA ARG A 160 7.79 -15.61 4.56
C ARG A 160 8.68 -14.40 4.49
N VAL A 161 8.16 -13.34 3.89
CA VAL A 161 8.89 -12.09 3.71
C VAL A 161 8.22 -11.04 4.57
N THR A 162 8.95 -10.52 5.54
CA THR A 162 8.47 -9.39 6.35
C THR A 162 8.87 -8.10 5.65
N VAL A 163 7.88 -7.28 5.31
CA VAL A 163 8.07 -6.02 4.61
C VAL A 163 7.48 -4.86 5.38
N ARG A 164 8.05 -3.68 5.22
CA ARG A 164 7.47 -2.42 5.64
C ARG A 164 7.36 -1.46 4.47
N THR A 165 6.36 -0.59 4.47
CA THR A 165 6.17 0.40 3.41
C THR A 165 7.22 1.51 3.51
N ASN A 166 7.82 1.85 2.38
CA ASN A 166 8.66 3.03 2.23
C ASN A 166 7.81 4.17 1.63
N LEU A 167 7.38 5.10 2.49
CA LEU A 167 6.53 6.22 2.10
C LEU A 167 7.17 7.14 1.06
N GLN A 168 8.50 7.18 0.98
CA GLN A 168 9.22 8.01 0.01
C GLN A 168 9.17 7.42 -1.41
N GLN A 169 9.14 6.10 -1.52
CA GLN A 169 9.14 5.37 -2.79
C GLN A 169 7.76 4.80 -3.15
N LEU A 170 6.73 5.13 -2.39
CA LEU A 170 5.39 4.60 -2.60
C LEU A 170 4.80 5.05 -3.96
N ILE A 171 5.11 6.26 -4.40
CA ILE A 171 4.70 6.79 -5.72
C ILE A 171 5.68 6.26 -6.76
N GLY A 172 5.18 5.46 -7.71
CA GLY A 172 5.99 4.87 -8.78
C GLY A 172 6.78 3.62 -8.39
N GLY A 173 6.79 3.22 -7.12
CA GLY A 173 7.42 1.99 -6.68
C GLY A 173 6.60 0.75 -7.06
N ALA A 174 7.29 -0.37 -7.29
CA ALA A 174 6.68 -1.63 -7.63
C ALA A 174 5.83 -2.21 -6.47
N THR A 175 4.87 -3.07 -6.82
CA THR A 175 3.90 -3.67 -5.89
C THR A 175 4.48 -4.86 -5.10
N GLU A 176 3.68 -5.39 -4.15
CA GLU A 176 3.99 -6.61 -3.39
C GLU A 176 4.33 -7.79 -4.30
N GLU A 177 3.58 -7.97 -5.39
CA GLU A 177 3.79 -9.04 -6.38
C GLU A 177 5.21 -9.02 -6.96
N THR A 178 5.76 -7.83 -7.21
CA THR A 178 7.13 -7.69 -7.71
C THR A 178 8.16 -8.16 -6.67
N ILE A 179 7.91 -7.87 -5.38
CA ILE A 179 8.81 -8.35 -4.31
C ILE A 179 8.74 -9.87 -4.21
N ILE A 180 7.53 -10.44 -4.21
CA ILE A 180 7.32 -11.90 -4.17
C ILE A 180 8.07 -12.56 -5.33
N ALA A 181 7.95 -12.01 -6.55
CA ALA A 181 8.63 -12.54 -7.73
C ALA A 181 10.17 -12.46 -7.60
N ARG A 182 10.70 -11.31 -7.19
CA ARG A 182 12.16 -11.12 -7.03
C ARG A 182 12.75 -11.98 -5.91
N VAL A 183 12.05 -12.07 -4.78
CA VAL A 183 12.47 -12.93 -3.67
C VAL A 183 12.41 -14.39 -4.07
N GLY A 184 11.34 -14.82 -4.75
CA GLY A 184 11.21 -16.17 -5.27
C GLY A 184 12.36 -16.53 -6.24
N GLU A 185 12.68 -15.64 -7.18
CA GLU A 185 13.83 -15.80 -8.08
C GLU A 185 15.15 -15.87 -7.31
N GLY A 186 15.31 -14.98 -6.31
CA GLY A 186 16.49 -14.98 -5.44
C GLY A 186 16.69 -16.28 -4.69
N ILE A 187 15.61 -16.86 -4.14
CA ILE A 187 15.62 -18.15 -3.45
C ILE A 187 15.98 -19.27 -4.42
N ILE A 188 15.31 -19.36 -5.57
CA ILE A 188 15.56 -20.38 -6.59
C ILE A 188 17.03 -20.34 -7.05
N THR A 189 17.55 -19.15 -7.31
CA THR A 189 18.95 -18.97 -7.73
C THR A 189 19.94 -19.37 -6.62
N SER A 190 19.61 -19.05 -5.37
CA SER A 190 20.47 -19.41 -4.22
C SER A 190 20.54 -20.93 -4.02
N ILE A 191 19.40 -21.62 -4.16
CA ILE A 191 19.32 -23.08 -4.10
C ILE A 191 20.07 -23.71 -5.27
N GLY A 192 19.86 -23.23 -6.50
CA GLY A 192 20.53 -23.72 -7.68
C GLY A 192 22.07 -23.56 -7.66
N SER A 193 22.55 -22.60 -6.89
CA SER A 193 24.01 -22.41 -6.65
C SER A 193 24.57 -23.28 -5.54
N SER A 194 23.72 -23.87 -4.68
CA SER A 194 24.15 -24.71 -3.56
C SER A 194 24.66 -26.08 -4.06
N GLU A 195 25.77 -26.56 -3.48
CA GLU A 195 26.38 -27.83 -3.87
C GLU A 195 25.47 -29.02 -3.57
N SER A 196 24.75 -28.99 -2.46
CA SER A 196 23.91 -30.09 -2.00
C SER A 196 22.64 -29.59 -1.32
N HIS A 197 21.56 -30.35 -1.47
CA HIS A 197 20.30 -30.13 -0.74
C HIS A 197 20.50 -30.20 0.78
N PHE A 198 21.45 -31.01 1.29
CA PHE A 198 21.76 -31.08 2.72
C PHE A 198 22.24 -29.73 3.27
N GLN A 199 23.09 -29.01 2.53
CA GLN A 199 23.57 -27.69 2.92
C GLN A 199 22.43 -26.68 3.07
N VAL A 200 21.44 -26.74 2.21
CA VAL A 200 20.24 -25.89 2.25
C VAL A 200 19.39 -26.21 3.47
N MET A 201 19.22 -27.50 3.78
CA MET A 201 18.42 -27.94 4.93
C MET A 201 19.10 -27.68 6.28
N GLU A 202 20.42 -27.81 6.32
CA GLU A 202 21.20 -27.62 7.54
C GLU A 202 21.33 -26.12 7.88
N HIS A 203 21.43 -25.27 6.85
CA HIS A 203 21.62 -23.84 7.03
C HIS A 203 20.70 -22.98 6.15
N PRO A 204 19.36 -23.00 6.38
CA PRO A 204 18.41 -22.22 5.60
C PRO A 204 18.66 -20.71 5.67
N ASP A 205 19.22 -20.22 6.78
CA ASP A 205 19.56 -18.81 6.98
C ASP A 205 20.58 -18.27 5.97
N THR A 206 21.42 -19.15 5.40
CA THR A 206 22.36 -18.72 4.34
C THR A 206 21.66 -18.25 3.09
N ILE A 207 20.54 -18.87 2.74
CA ILE A 207 19.70 -18.47 1.61
C ILE A 207 19.06 -17.11 1.91
N SER A 208 18.44 -16.97 3.07
CA SER A 208 17.81 -15.71 3.52
C SER A 208 18.80 -14.54 3.47
N LYS A 209 20.00 -14.73 3.99
CA LYS A 209 21.07 -13.72 3.96
C LYS A 209 21.55 -13.40 2.55
N ALA A 210 21.75 -14.42 1.70
CA ALA A 210 22.18 -14.24 0.32
C ALA A 210 21.15 -13.48 -0.52
N VAL A 211 19.87 -13.72 -0.27
CA VAL A 211 18.76 -13.03 -0.95
C VAL A 211 18.66 -11.57 -0.48
N LEU A 212 18.75 -11.31 0.83
CA LEU A 212 18.76 -9.96 1.39
C LEU A 212 19.93 -9.11 0.87
N GLN A 213 21.12 -9.68 0.77
CA GLN A 213 22.32 -8.96 0.27
C GLN A 213 22.21 -8.51 -1.18
N ARG A 214 21.28 -9.07 -1.96
CA ARG A 214 21.04 -8.66 -3.35
C ARG A 214 20.29 -7.33 -3.49
N GLY A 215 19.72 -6.79 -2.39
CA GLY A 215 19.00 -5.52 -2.42
C GLY A 215 17.76 -5.57 -3.35
N LEU A 216 16.96 -6.62 -3.23
CA LEU A 216 15.80 -6.88 -4.11
C LEU A 216 14.66 -5.87 -3.93
N ASP A 217 14.70 -5.07 -2.87
CA ASP A 217 13.76 -3.99 -2.55
C ASP A 217 14.06 -2.67 -3.28
N ALA A 218 15.14 -2.61 -4.07
CA ALA A 218 15.46 -1.42 -4.85
C ALA A 218 14.32 -1.05 -5.81
N GLN A 219 13.90 0.22 -5.77
CA GLN A 219 12.80 0.79 -6.58
C GLN A 219 11.43 0.13 -6.32
N THR A 220 11.21 -0.41 -5.13
CA THR A 220 9.91 -0.91 -4.71
C THR A 220 9.27 0.01 -3.68
N ALA A 221 7.93 -0.07 -3.55
CA ALA A 221 7.17 0.65 -2.53
C ALA A 221 7.42 0.10 -1.11
N PHE A 222 8.13 -1.02 -0.99
CA PHE A 222 8.35 -1.73 0.25
C PHE A 222 9.84 -1.98 0.48
N GLN A 223 10.22 -2.02 1.75
CA GLN A 223 11.54 -2.43 2.20
C GLN A 223 11.45 -3.80 2.85
N ILE A 224 12.33 -4.72 2.49
CA ILE A 224 12.40 -6.05 3.08
C ILE A 224 13.10 -5.95 4.44
N VAL A 225 12.43 -6.40 5.49
CA VAL A 225 12.96 -6.44 6.86
C VAL A 225 13.62 -7.77 7.14
N SER A 226 12.93 -8.89 6.84
CA SER A 226 13.46 -10.24 6.97
C SER A 226 12.88 -11.15 5.89
N ILE A 227 13.62 -12.24 5.61
CA ILE A 227 13.16 -13.35 4.79
C ILE A 227 13.37 -14.60 5.64
N ASP A 228 12.30 -15.29 5.95
CA ASP A 228 12.32 -16.47 6.79
C ASP A 228 11.86 -17.68 5.98
N ILE A 229 12.67 -18.73 5.96
CA ILE A 229 12.29 -19.99 5.32
C ILE A 229 11.35 -20.72 6.28
N ALA A 230 10.10 -20.86 5.87
CA ALA A 230 9.05 -21.43 6.72
C ALA A 230 8.99 -22.95 6.64
N ASP A 231 9.25 -23.52 5.45
CA ASP A 231 9.19 -24.95 5.20
C ASP A 231 10.12 -25.36 4.05
N ILE A 232 10.72 -26.54 4.17
CA ILE A 232 11.58 -27.13 3.14
C ILE A 232 11.20 -28.60 3.00
N GLU A 233 10.68 -28.96 1.85
CA GLU A 233 10.35 -30.35 1.49
C GLU A 233 11.32 -30.85 0.43
N ILE A 234 11.72 -32.12 0.53
CA ILE A 234 12.52 -32.79 -0.49
C ILE A 234 11.56 -33.34 -1.55
N GLY A 235 11.76 -32.93 -2.79
CA GLY A 235 11.05 -33.44 -3.94
C GLY A 235 11.75 -34.64 -4.58
N GLU A 236 11.60 -34.79 -5.89
CA GLU A 236 12.21 -35.89 -6.66
C GLU A 236 13.72 -35.66 -6.87
N ASN A 237 14.46 -36.74 -6.94
CA ASN A 237 15.84 -36.71 -7.42
C ASN A 237 15.87 -36.76 -8.96
N ILE A 238 15.78 -35.58 -9.57
CA ILE A 238 15.74 -35.39 -11.03
C ILE A 238 17.06 -35.85 -11.66
N GLY A 239 18.19 -35.65 -10.97
CA GLY A 239 19.50 -36.09 -11.44
C GLY A 239 19.60 -37.60 -11.57
N ALA A 240 19.15 -38.36 -10.56
CA ALA A 240 19.12 -39.83 -10.62
C ALA A 240 18.18 -40.34 -11.70
N ARG A 241 17.01 -39.70 -11.89
CA ARG A 241 16.06 -40.09 -12.94
C ARG A 241 16.64 -39.86 -14.33
N LEU A 242 17.28 -38.73 -14.59
CA LEU A 242 17.95 -38.46 -15.87
C LEU A 242 19.08 -39.46 -16.16
N GLN A 243 19.87 -39.82 -15.14
CA GLN A 243 20.93 -40.83 -15.29
C GLN A 243 20.35 -42.23 -15.62
N ALA A 244 19.24 -42.61 -14.96
CA ALA A 244 18.55 -43.86 -15.25
C ALA A 244 17.99 -43.87 -16.68
N ASP A 245 17.37 -42.78 -17.12
CA ASP A 245 16.85 -42.65 -18.49
C ASP A 245 17.98 -42.71 -19.52
N GLN A 246 19.13 -42.08 -19.28
CA GLN A 246 20.31 -42.12 -20.14
C GLN A 246 20.90 -43.53 -20.19
N ALA A 247 20.98 -44.24 -19.07
CA ALA A 247 21.45 -45.63 -19.02
C ALA A 247 20.52 -46.56 -19.81
N CYS A 248 19.22 -46.36 -19.72
CA CYS A 248 18.22 -47.10 -20.48
C CYS A 248 18.39 -46.90 -22.00
N LEU A 249 18.58 -45.64 -22.43
CA LEU A 249 18.83 -45.30 -23.85
C LEU A 249 20.13 -45.94 -24.38
N LEU A 250 21.19 -45.96 -23.60
CA LEU A 250 22.45 -46.61 -23.97
C LEU A 250 22.31 -48.10 -24.11
N TYR A 251 21.48 -48.75 -23.28
CA TYR A 251 21.23 -50.20 -23.34
C TYR A 251 20.31 -50.62 -24.50
N THR A 252 19.41 -49.71 -24.94
CA THR A 252 18.46 -49.95 -26.04
C THR A 252 19.00 -49.47 -27.40
N SER A 253 20.14 -48.79 -27.45
CA SER A 253 20.80 -48.41 -28.69
C SER A 253 21.38 -49.69 -29.38
N PRO A 254 21.04 -49.95 -30.66
CA PRO A 254 21.61 -51.09 -31.38
C PRO A 254 23.12 -50.95 -31.41
N SER A 255 23.82 -52.06 -31.13
CA SER A 255 25.28 -52.14 -31.18
C SER A 255 25.77 -51.78 -32.59
N PRO A 256 26.79 -50.95 -32.74
CA PRO A 256 27.34 -50.65 -34.07
C PRO A 256 28.05 -51.83 -34.72
N ARG A 257 27.84 -53.03 -34.27
CA ARG A 257 28.46 -54.27 -34.74
C ARG A 257 27.52 -55.30 -35.39
N ASP A 258 26.23 -54.92 -35.62
CA ASP A 258 25.29 -55.74 -36.37
C ASP A 258 25.04 -55.16 -37.75
#